data_628ac77451637b54938296e294f14487
#
_entry.id   628ac77451637b54938296e294f14487
#
_cell.length_a   1.000
_cell.length_b   1.000
_cell.length_c   1.000
_cell.angle_alpha   90.00
_cell.angle_beta   90.00
_cell.angle_gamma   90.00
#
_symmetry.space_group_name_H-M   'P 1'
#
loop_
_entity.id
_entity.type
_entity.pdbx_description
1 polymer ?
#
loop_
_entity_poly.entity_id
_entity_poly.type
_entity_poly.pdbx_seq_one_letter_code
_entity_poly.pdbx_strand_id
1 'polypeptide(L)'
;MSNPYKEIFRVPGAKGFSAAGFFARLPIAMAPIGIVAMLSQTRGEYWIAGAVSATFALTNALASPQISRLVDRFGQAAVITPTTIISIMAFIALIVGANQDWPAWALFASAFLAAAMPSIPAMLRARWTEIFRDRPELNTAFAFESAADELVYIAGASLSVGLAVALFPEAGMLVSTIFLALGTAAFALQRSTEPKVRPVESGVSQRSAIRSRPVQIITLALVFVGSTFATAEVSTVAITKELGQSNAASLVIGVYAIGSFVVGLILGALNPRMQLHRQLLIAVSVLAVTSLPLLIADTVPLLALAVFVSGVAISPTFITAFGLIERRVPESMLTEGITWVMTGIGIGMALGAFLAGWVVDNFGAQNGFFVSVAAGIATVVTIALGQRILAGGKVEAAMGPLPQPAE
;
A
#
# COMPACT_ATOMS: atom_id res chain seq x y z
N MET A 1 -5.20 26.17 -19.72
CA MET A 1 -5.70 24.89 -19.17
C MET A 1 -5.75 25.01 -17.66
N SER A 2 -6.88 24.75 -17.03
CA SER A 2 -6.99 24.71 -15.56
C SER A 2 -6.13 23.54 -15.02
N ASN A 3 -5.52 23.75 -13.86
CA ASN A 3 -4.72 22.69 -13.23
C ASN A 3 -5.67 21.60 -12.70
N PRO A 4 -5.59 20.34 -13.21
CA PRO A 4 -6.53 19.27 -12.86
C PRO A 4 -6.53 18.95 -11.36
N TYR A 5 -5.40 19.13 -10.67
CA TYR A 5 -5.30 18.94 -9.23
C TYR A 5 -6.04 20.04 -8.44
N LYS A 6 -6.11 21.27 -8.94
CA LYS A 6 -6.95 22.30 -8.31
C LYS A 6 -8.44 21.97 -8.42
N GLU A 7 -8.84 21.30 -9.48
CA GLU A 7 -10.24 20.98 -9.72
C GLU A 7 -10.76 19.91 -8.76
N ILE A 8 -10.00 18.85 -8.51
CA ILE A 8 -10.43 17.83 -7.54
C ILE A 8 -10.59 18.40 -6.13
N PHE A 9 -9.81 19.42 -5.75
CA PHE A 9 -9.91 20.07 -4.45
C PHE A 9 -10.91 21.24 -4.37
N ARG A 10 -11.67 21.51 -5.43
CA ARG A 10 -12.82 22.45 -5.39
C ARG A 10 -14.04 21.85 -4.73
N VAL A 11 -14.13 20.53 -4.70
CA VAL A 11 -15.26 19.84 -4.08
C VAL A 11 -15.28 20.09 -2.57
N PRO A 12 -16.41 20.49 -1.98
CA PRO A 12 -16.54 20.68 -0.54
C PRO A 12 -16.12 19.42 0.24
N GLY A 13 -15.27 19.58 1.25
CA GLY A 13 -14.77 18.47 2.06
C GLY A 13 -13.55 17.75 1.50
N ALA A 14 -13.23 17.88 0.20
CA ALA A 14 -12.10 17.16 -0.43
C ALA A 14 -10.74 17.44 0.24
N LYS A 15 -10.43 18.71 0.49
CA LYS A 15 -9.20 19.10 1.20
C LYS A 15 -9.12 18.52 2.61
N GLY A 16 -10.26 18.54 3.31
CA GLY A 16 -10.33 18.07 4.68
C GLY A 16 -10.10 16.57 4.81
N PHE A 17 -10.85 15.73 4.05
CA PHE A 17 -10.68 14.29 4.16
C PHE A 17 -9.32 13.82 3.62
N SER A 18 -8.79 14.48 2.59
CA SER A 18 -7.48 14.17 2.03
C SER A 18 -6.36 14.51 3.02
N ALA A 19 -6.39 15.68 3.65
CA ALA A 19 -5.43 16.06 4.69
C ALA A 19 -5.53 15.14 5.92
N ALA A 20 -6.74 14.90 6.43
CA ALA A 20 -6.96 13.98 7.55
C ALA A 20 -6.46 12.57 7.22
N GLY A 21 -6.76 12.08 6.01
CA GLY A 21 -6.30 10.80 5.52
C GLY A 21 -4.79 10.72 5.34
N PHE A 22 -4.12 11.82 4.95
CA PHE A 22 -2.66 11.88 4.86
C PHE A 22 -2.01 11.60 6.23
N PHE A 23 -2.46 12.25 7.28
CA PHE A 23 -1.96 11.98 8.63
C PHE A 23 -2.39 10.61 9.17
N ALA A 24 -3.62 10.19 8.91
CA ALA A 24 -4.14 8.90 9.35
C ALA A 24 -3.42 7.69 8.74
N ARG A 25 -2.79 7.83 7.56
CA ARG A 25 -2.05 6.74 6.89
C ARG A 25 -0.57 6.66 7.27
N LEU A 26 0.03 7.73 7.86
CA LEU A 26 1.44 7.72 8.29
C LEU A 26 1.79 6.52 9.18
N PRO A 27 0.95 6.11 10.14
CA PRO A 27 1.23 4.97 11.01
C PRO A 27 1.53 3.65 10.29
N ILE A 28 0.97 3.43 9.09
CA ILE A 28 1.22 2.19 8.34
C ILE A 28 2.69 2.05 7.91
N ALA A 29 3.34 3.19 7.63
CA ALA A 29 4.76 3.24 7.28
C ALA A 29 5.67 3.40 8.51
N MET A 30 5.16 4.06 9.57
CA MET A 30 5.93 4.32 10.80
C MET A 30 6.00 3.11 11.72
N ALA A 31 4.90 2.35 11.89
CA ALA A 31 4.80 1.33 12.91
C ALA A 31 5.76 0.15 12.72
N PRO A 32 5.91 -0.49 11.55
CA PRO A 32 6.80 -1.64 11.40
C PRO A 32 8.25 -1.32 11.80
N ILE A 33 8.79 -0.25 11.25
CA ILE A 33 10.18 0.16 11.52
C ILE A 33 10.32 0.79 12.91
N GLY A 34 9.29 1.51 13.37
CA GLY A 34 9.25 2.09 14.71
C GLY A 34 9.25 1.04 15.82
N ILE A 35 8.54 -0.08 15.64
CA ILE A 35 8.60 -1.24 16.56
C ILE A 35 10.02 -1.78 16.63
N VAL A 36 10.67 -1.96 15.46
CA VAL A 36 12.06 -2.44 15.43
C VAL A 36 13.00 -1.45 16.11
N ALA A 37 12.91 -0.17 15.76
CA ALA A 37 13.77 0.87 16.35
C ALA A 37 13.59 1.00 17.87
N MET A 38 12.34 0.95 18.35
CA MET A 38 12.03 1.01 19.77
C MET A 38 12.56 -0.22 20.52
N LEU A 39 12.16 -1.42 20.11
CA LEU A 39 12.48 -2.65 20.82
C LEU A 39 13.98 -3.01 20.77
N SER A 40 14.67 -2.72 19.66
CA SER A 40 16.12 -2.94 19.58
C SER A 40 16.92 -2.04 20.54
N GLN A 41 16.41 -0.82 20.81
CA GLN A 41 17.06 0.10 21.74
C GLN A 41 16.69 -0.17 23.20
N THR A 42 15.45 -0.58 23.48
CA THR A 42 14.97 -0.83 24.86
C THR A 42 15.36 -2.22 25.36
N ARG A 43 15.35 -3.23 24.49
CA ARG A 43 15.59 -4.65 24.87
C ARG A 43 16.97 -5.18 24.44
N GLY A 44 17.65 -4.48 23.53
CA GLY A 44 18.92 -4.93 22.97
C GLY A 44 18.86 -6.17 22.07
N GLU A 45 17.66 -6.70 21.79
CA GLU A 45 17.42 -7.93 21.05
C GLU A 45 16.74 -7.67 19.70
N TYR A 46 17.49 -7.68 18.61
CA TYR A 46 16.96 -7.43 17.26
C TYR A 46 15.98 -8.50 16.77
N TRP A 47 16.16 -9.76 17.19
CA TRP A 47 15.29 -10.84 16.75
C TRP A 47 13.85 -10.70 17.30
N ILE A 48 13.69 -10.32 18.59
CA ILE A 48 12.38 -10.03 19.18
C ILE A 48 11.77 -8.81 18.50
N ALA A 49 12.54 -7.74 18.30
CA ALA A 49 12.09 -6.53 17.62
C ALA A 49 11.56 -6.84 16.21
N GLY A 50 12.30 -7.62 15.43
CA GLY A 50 11.89 -8.06 14.10
C GLY A 50 10.66 -8.97 14.13
N ALA A 51 10.59 -9.93 15.07
CA ALA A 51 9.47 -10.85 15.18
C ALA A 51 8.17 -10.16 15.59
N VAL A 52 8.21 -9.20 16.53
CA VAL A 52 7.04 -8.40 16.95
C VAL A 52 6.57 -7.50 15.79
N SER A 53 7.50 -6.85 15.08
CA SER A 53 7.19 -6.06 13.87
C SER A 53 6.57 -6.92 12.77
N ALA A 54 7.11 -8.12 12.52
CA ALA A 54 6.55 -9.07 11.56
C ALA A 54 5.14 -9.52 11.96
N THR A 55 4.88 -9.74 13.25
CA THR A 55 3.54 -10.07 13.76
C THR A 55 2.56 -8.95 13.45
N PHE A 56 2.93 -7.70 13.71
CA PHE A 56 2.10 -6.54 13.34
C PHE A 56 1.83 -6.52 11.82
N ALA A 57 2.87 -6.60 11.00
CA ALA A 57 2.74 -6.48 9.54
C ALA A 57 1.90 -7.61 8.92
N LEU A 58 2.13 -8.86 9.33
CA LEU A 58 1.37 -10.02 8.84
C LEU A 58 -0.09 -9.97 9.29
N THR A 59 -0.32 -9.63 10.56
CA THR A 59 -1.68 -9.49 11.08
C THR A 59 -2.44 -8.38 10.36
N ASN A 60 -1.80 -7.21 10.15
CA ASN A 60 -2.41 -6.12 9.40
C ASN A 60 -2.74 -6.53 7.96
N ALA A 61 -1.84 -7.22 7.27
CA ALA A 61 -2.07 -7.72 5.91
C ALA A 61 -3.29 -8.65 5.83
N LEU A 62 -3.53 -9.49 6.84
CA LEU A 62 -4.66 -10.41 6.89
C LEU A 62 -5.95 -9.75 7.41
N ALA A 63 -5.84 -8.84 8.38
CA ALA A 63 -6.98 -8.19 9.03
C ALA A 63 -7.57 -7.05 8.19
N SER A 64 -6.75 -6.26 7.50
CA SER A 64 -7.19 -5.07 6.75
C SER A 64 -8.29 -5.36 5.72
N PRO A 65 -8.23 -6.43 4.90
CA PRO A 65 -9.32 -6.73 3.98
C PRO A 65 -10.63 -7.09 4.69
N GLN A 66 -10.55 -7.75 5.85
CA GLN A 66 -11.73 -8.11 6.65
C GLN A 66 -12.36 -6.87 7.28
N ILE A 67 -11.54 -5.95 7.81
CA ILE A 67 -11.99 -4.65 8.34
C ILE A 67 -12.61 -3.83 7.20
N SER A 68 -12.01 -3.80 6.02
CA SER A 68 -12.53 -3.08 4.86
C SER A 68 -13.88 -3.65 4.38
N ARG A 69 -14.08 -4.96 4.49
CA ARG A 69 -15.39 -5.59 4.25
C ARG A 69 -16.45 -5.12 5.25
N LEU A 70 -16.07 -4.95 6.52
CA LEU A 70 -16.97 -4.36 7.52
C LEU A 70 -17.28 -2.89 7.21
N VAL A 71 -16.27 -2.15 6.72
CA VAL A 71 -16.43 -0.75 6.26
C VAL A 71 -17.45 -0.65 5.12
N ASP A 72 -17.33 -1.50 4.12
CA ASP A 72 -18.28 -1.53 3.00
C ASP A 72 -19.72 -1.87 3.46
N ARG A 73 -19.84 -2.67 4.53
CA ARG A 73 -21.15 -3.09 5.08
C ARG A 73 -21.77 -2.09 6.06
N PHE A 74 -20.97 -1.46 6.92
CA PHE A 74 -21.45 -0.65 8.03
C PHE A 74 -21.12 0.85 7.91
N GLY A 75 -20.32 1.23 6.91
CA GLY A 75 -19.82 2.59 6.70
C GLY A 75 -18.47 2.83 7.35
N GLN A 76 -17.77 3.83 6.83
CA GLN A 76 -16.40 4.14 7.25
C GLN A 76 -16.35 4.57 8.72
N ALA A 77 -17.15 5.57 9.12
CA ALA A 77 -17.13 6.12 10.47
C ALA A 77 -17.49 5.09 11.56
N ALA A 78 -18.41 4.17 11.28
CA ALA A 78 -18.86 3.16 12.21
C ALA A 78 -17.75 2.12 12.52
N VAL A 79 -16.93 1.79 11.54
CA VAL A 79 -15.89 0.75 11.67
C VAL A 79 -14.54 1.35 12.07
N ILE A 80 -14.16 2.51 11.51
CA ILE A 80 -12.86 3.13 11.78
C ILE A 80 -12.70 3.49 13.27
N THR A 81 -13.79 3.94 13.91
CA THR A 81 -13.73 4.39 15.31
C THR A 81 -13.34 3.25 16.27
N PRO A 82 -14.06 2.12 16.36
CA PRO A 82 -13.71 1.05 17.27
C PRO A 82 -12.38 0.37 16.91
N THR A 83 -12.08 0.15 15.64
CA THR A 83 -10.82 -0.48 15.22
C THR A 83 -9.62 0.39 15.53
N THR A 84 -9.72 1.71 15.33
CA THR A 84 -8.67 2.65 15.69
C THR A 84 -8.46 2.72 17.20
N ILE A 85 -9.51 2.72 18.02
CA ILE A 85 -9.38 2.69 19.49
C ILE A 85 -8.62 1.44 19.92
N ILE A 86 -8.96 0.27 19.40
CA ILE A 86 -8.24 -0.98 19.69
C ILE A 86 -6.75 -0.84 19.33
N SER A 87 -6.44 -0.33 18.14
CA SER A 87 -5.05 -0.15 17.69
C SER A 87 -4.28 0.85 18.55
N ILE A 88 -4.89 1.97 18.93
CA ILE A 88 -4.27 2.98 19.82
C ILE A 88 -3.94 2.38 21.19
N MET A 89 -4.91 1.72 21.82
CA MET A 89 -4.70 1.09 23.12
C MET A 89 -3.61 0.02 23.07
N ALA A 90 -3.57 -0.74 21.97
CA ALA A 90 -2.56 -1.76 21.76
C ALA A 90 -1.16 -1.16 21.47
N PHE A 91 -1.05 -0.06 20.72
CA PHE A 91 0.21 0.67 20.57
C PHE A 91 0.70 1.25 21.91
N ILE A 92 -0.20 1.83 22.70
CA ILE A 92 0.16 2.30 24.05
C ILE A 92 0.65 1.13 24.91
N ALA A 93 -0.04 -0.01 24.89
CA ALA A 93 0.38 -1.21 25.62
C ALA A 93 1.75 -1.72 25.14
N LEU A 94 2.02 -1.69 23.82
CA LEU A 94 3.31 -2.07 23.26
C LEU A 94 4.44 -1.14 23.72
N ILE A 95 4.19 0.18 23.72
CA ILE A 95 5.15 1.21 24.17
C ILE A 95 5.44 1.04 25.68
N VAL A 96 4.39 0.91 26.50
CA VAL A 96 4.55 0.70 27.94
C VAL A 96 5.26 -0.63 28.21
N GLY A 97 4.88 -1.71 27.51
CA GLY A 97 5.49 -3.02 27.65
C GLY A 97 6.96 -3.06 27.23
N ALA A 98 7.35 -2.26 26.23
CA ALA A 98 8.75 -2.10 25.84
C ALA A 98 9.59 -1.44 26.94
N ASN A 99 9.02 -0.42 27.59
CA ASN A 99 9.69 0.37 28.64
C ASN A 99 9.74 -0.34 29.99
N GLN A 100 8.68 -1.11 30.33
CA GLN A 100 8.53 -1.80 31.62
C GLN A 100 8.95 -3.27 31.59
N ASP A 101 9.69 -3.69 30.58
CA ASP A 101 10.19 -5.06 30.45
C ASP A 101 9.11 -6.15 30.54
N TRP A 102 7.94 -5.92 29.92
CA TRP A 102 6.90 -6.94 29.88
C TRP A 102 7.36 -8.21 29.15
N PRO A 103 6.82 -9.37 29.49
CA PRO A 103 7.19 -10.62 28.84
C PRO A 103 6.90 -10.57 27.33
N ALA A 104 7.72 -11.27 26.53
CA ALA A 104 7.65 -11.22 25.07
C ALA A 104 6.24 -11.49 24.52
N TRP A 105 5.49 -12.46 25.09
CA TRP A 105 4.11 -12.76 24.65
C TRP A 105 3.18 -11.54 24.72
N ALA A 106 3.38 -10.64 25.69
CA ALA A 106 2.56 -9.42 25.81
C ALA A 106 2.88 -8.42 24.70
N LEU A 107 4.14 -8.33 24.26
CA LEU A 107 4.54 -7.52 23.12
C LEU A 107 3.94 -8.07 21.81
N PHE A 108 3.96 -9.39 21.63
CA PHE A 108 3.32 -10.04 20.48
C PHE A 108 1.79 -9.83 20.47
N ALA A 109 1.14 -9.98 21.62
CA ALA A 109 -0.30 -9.74 21.76
C ALA A 109 -0.66 -8.28 21.46
N SER A 110 0.15 -7.33 21.94
CA SER A 110 -0.03 -5.91 21.66
C SER A 110 0.15 -5.60 20.17
N ALA A 111 1.18 -6.15 19.52
CA ALA A 111 1.40 -5.98 18.09
C ALA A 111 0.27 -6.59 17.24
N PHE A 112 -0.23 -7.76 17.63
CA PHE A 112 -1.38 -8.40 16.99
C PHE A 112 -2.64 -7.53 17.06
N LEU A 113 -2.97 -6.99 18.23
CA LEU A 113 -4.14 -6.12 18.41
C LEU A 113 -3.95 -4.76 17.74
N ALA A 114 -2.73 -4.19 17.76
CA ALA A 114 -2.42 -2.93 17.10
C ALA A 114 -2.62 -3.00 15.58
N ALA A 115 -2.48 -4.19 15.01
CA ALA A 115 -2.67 -4.43 13.59
C ALA A 115 -4.14 -4.35 13.10
N ALA A 116 -5.11 -4.16 14.01
CA ALA A 116 -6.52 -3.91 13.67
C ALA A 116 -6.76 -2.52 13.02
N MET A 117 -5.71 -1.92 12.45
CA MET A 117 -5.79 -0.64 11.74
C MET A 117 -6.60 -0.77 10.44
N PRO A 118 -7.54 0.17 10.20
CA PRO A 118 -8.26 0.21 8.94
C PRO A 118 -7.37 0.67 7.78
N SER A 119 -7.68 0.22 6.56
CA SER A 119 -6.97 0.65 5.36
C SER A 119 -7.40 2.07 4.94
N ILE A 120 -6.78 3.09 5.50
CA ILE A 120 -7.06 4.49 5.17
C ILE A 120 -6.88 4.78 3.67
N PRO A 121 -5.81 4.29 2.99
CA PRO A 121 -5.66 4.51 1.55
C PRO A 121 -6.83 3.97 0.72
N ALA A 122 -7.40 2.82 1.10
CA ALA A 122 -8.57 2.25 0.42
C ALA A 122 -9.84 3.09 0.67
N MET A 123 -10.03 3.56 1.90
CA MET A 123 -11.16 4.42 2.26
C MET A 123 -11.12 5.78 1.55
N LEU A 124 -9.93 6.37 1.39
CA LEU A 124 -9.73 7.61 0.62
C LEU A 124 -10.14 7.42 -0.85
N ARG A 125 -9.65 6.33 -1.47
CA ARG A 125 -10.02 6.01 -2.86
C ARG A 125 -11.51 5.75 -3.01
N ALA A 126 -12.16 5.13 -2.02
CA ALA A 126 -13.61 4.95 -2.02
C ALA A 126 -14.35 6.30 -1.94
N ARG A 127 -13.88 7.29 -1.14
CA ARG A 127 -14.45 8.65 -1.12
C ARG A 127 -14.26 9.37 -2.46
N TRP A 128 -13.10 9.31 -3.05
CA TRP A 128 -12.86 9.87 -4.39
C TRP A 128 -13.74 9.23 -5.45
N THR A 129 -13.94 7.91 -5.38
CA THR A 129 -14.84 7.19 -6.29
C THR A 129 -16.29 7.65 -6.12
N GLU A 130 -16.78 7.84 -4.89
CA GLU A 130 -18.14 8.35 -4.65
C GLU A 130 -18.33 9.75 -5.24
N ILE A 131 -17.29 10.62 -5.17
CA ILE A 131 -17.33 12.00 -5.66
C ILE A 131 -17.22 12.07 -7.19
N PHE A 132 -16.31 11.29 -7.79
CA PHE A 132 -15.93 11.41 -9.20
C PHE A 132 -16.23 10.16 -10.04
N ARG A 133 -17.18 9.36 -9.63
CA ARG A 133 -17.58 8.16 -10.38
C ARG A 133 -17.88 8.50 -11.84
N ASP A 134 -17.37 7.69 -12.76
CA ASP A 134 -17.52 7.84 -14.22
C ASP A 134 -17.00 9.19 -14.78
N ARG A 135 -16.19 9.93 -14.01
CA ARG A 135 -15.59 11.20 -14.43
C ARG A 135 -14.07 11.04 -14.60
N PRO A 136 -13.46 11.78 -15.54
CA PRO A 136 -12.01 11.72 -15.77
C PRO A 136 -11.19 12.19 -14.54
N GLU A 137 -11.77 13.05 -13.68
CA GLU A 137 -11.13 13.55 -12.46
C GLU A 137 -10.78 12.43 -11.47
N LEU A 138 -11.45 11.28 -11.54
CA LEU A 138 -11.15 10.12 -10.71
C LEU A 138 -9.71 9.61 -10.91
N ASN A 139 -9.23 9.58 -12.16
CA ASN A 139 -7.85 9.21 -12.44
C ASN A 139 -6.85 10.19 -11.83
N THR A 140 -7.15 11.49 -11.87
CA THR A 140 -6.33 12.54 -11.24
C THR A 140 -6.31 12.36 -9.71
N ALA A 141 -7.46 12.04 -9.10
CA ALA A 141 -7.57 11.77 -7.67
C ALA A 141 -6.76 10.52 -7.28
N PHE A 142 -6.83 9.44 -8.05
CA PHE A 142 -6.05 8.24 -7.79
C PHE A 142 -4.54 8.45 -7.99
N ALA A 143 -4.14 9.27 -8.96
CA ALA A 143 -2.76 9.68 -9.14
C ALA A 143 -2.25 10.49 -7.95
N PHE A 144 -3.06 11.43 -7.43
CA PHE A 144 -2.75 12.18 -6.23
C PHE A 144 -2.59 11.25 -5.02
N GLU A 145 -3.51 10.29 -4.81
CA GLU A 145 -3.42 9.34 -3.70
C GLU A 145 -2.20 8.43 -3.80
N SER A 146 -1.84 7.98 -5.01
CA SER A 146 -0.63 7.17 -5.22
C SER A 146 0.65 7.95 -4.90
N ALA A 147 0.73 9.22 -5.33
CA ALA A 147 1.83 10.11 -4.98
C ALA A 147 1.89 10.40 -3.47
N ALA A 148 0.74 10.58 -2.83
CA ALA A 148 0.65 10.77 -1.38
C ALA A 148 1.07 9.51 -0.60
N ASP A 149 0.74 8.31 -1.09
CA ASP A 149 1.20 7.05 -0.49
C ASP A 149 2.73 6.93 -0.53
N GLU A 150 3.37 7.29 -1.65
CA GLU A 150 4.84 7.31 -1.74
C GLU A 150 5.47 8.28 -0.73
N LEU A 151 4.93 9.50 -0.62
CA LEU A 151 5.40 10.45 0.39
C LEU A 151 5.24 9.91 1.81
N VAL A 152 4.16 9.22 2.10
CA VAL A 152 3.91 8.59 3.40
C VAL A 152 4.95 7.51 3.71
N TYR A 153 5.28 6.65 2.75
CA TYR A 153 6.29 5.60 2.95
C TYR A 153 7.68 6.19 3.19
N ILE A 154 8.09 7.18 2.40
CA ILE A 154 9.40 7.84 2.56
C ILE A 154 9.47 8.59 3.88
N ALA A 155 8.50 9.48 4.13
CA ALA A 155 8.49 10.34 5.31
C ALA A 155 8.24 9.55 6.59
N GLY A 156 7.32 8.57 6.56
CA GLY A 156 6.92 7.82 7.74
C GLY A 156 8.04 7.00 8.34
N ALA A 157 8.74 6.22 7.52
CA ALA A 157 9.87 5.41 7.98
C ALA A 157 11.00 6.28 8.53
N SER A 158 11.38 7.33 7.79
CA SER A 158 12.44 8.26 8.20
C SER A 158 12.08 9.01 9.48
N LEU A 159 10.84 9.47 9.61
CA LEU A 159 10.35 10.17 10.79
C LEU A 159 10.36 9.24 12.02
N SER A 160 9.90 8.00 11.87
CA SER A 160 9.83 7.05 12.99
C SER A 160 11.20 6.73 13.56
N VAL A 161 12.17 6.39 12.69
CA VAL A 161 13.55 6.09 13.10
C VAL A 161 14.25 7.35 13.60
N GLY A 162 14.11 8.47 12.88
CA GLY A 162 14.73 9.74 13.25
C GLY A 162 14.32 10.22 14.64
N LEU A 163 13.03 10.13 14.99
CA LEU A 163 12.53 10.46 16.32
C LEU A 163 13.05 9.51 17.40
N ALA A 164 13.09 8.19 17.11
CA ALA A 164 13.59 7.20 18.05
C ALA A 164 15.09 7.37 18.37
N VAL A 165 15.88 7.83 17.40
CA VAL A 165 17.33 8.08 17.59
C VAL A 165 17.60 9.46 18.20
N ALA A 166 16.85 10.49 17.78
CA ALA A 166 17.13 11.87 18.17
C ALA A 166 16.57 12.26 19.56
N LEU A 167 15.48 11.60 20.01
CA LEU A 167 14.81 11.97 21.26
C LEU A 167 14.92 10.82 22.29
N PHE A 168 14.13 9.77 22.12
CA PHE A 168 14.09 8.58 22.97
C PHE A 168 13.46 7.40 22.19
N PRO A 169 13.73 6.15 22.58
CA PRO A 169 13.38 4.97 21.78
C PRO A 169 11.91 4.88 21.34
N GLU A 170 10.97 5.31 22.18
CA GLU A 170 9.53 5.23 21.94
C GLU A 170 8.97 6.41 21.14
N ALA A 171 9.76 7.47 20.90
CA ALA A 171 9.27 8.71 20.29
C ALA A 171 8.60 8.50 18.93
N GLY A 172 9.19 7.67 18.06
CA GLY A 172 8.63 7.33 16.76
C GLY A 172 7.25 6.67 16.87
N MET A 173 7.10 5.72 17.80
CA MET A 173 5.84 5.01 18.04
C MET A 173 4.78 5.89 18.68
N LEU A 174 5.16 6.81 19.59
CA LEU A 174 4.25 7.78 20.19
C LEU A 174 3.67 8.72 19.12
N VAL A 175 4.54 9.30 18.27
CA VAL A 175 4.09 10.19 17.18
C VAL A 175 3.23 9.42 16.18
N SER A 176 3.57 8.17 15.85
CA SER A 176 2.74 7.30 15.04
C SER A 176 1.34 7.11 15.64
N THR A 177 1.26 6.85 16.95
CA THR A 177 -0.01 6.69 17.68
C THR A 177 -0.84 7.98 17.69
N ILE A 178 -0.19 9.14 17.84
CA ILE A 178 -0.85 10.45 17.77
C ILE A 178 -1.41 10.70 16.37
N PHE A 179 -0.64 10.42 15.31
CA PHE A 179 -1.13 10.56 13.94
C PHE A 179 -2.29 9.61 13.66
N LEU A 180 -2.25 8.39 14.17
CA LEU A 180 -3.38 7.46 14.09
C LEU A 180 -4.62 8.06 14.77
N ALA A 181 -4.49 8.51 16.00
CA ALA A 181 -5.60 9.05 16.78
C ALA A 181 -6.23 10.30 16.14
N LEU A 182 -5.41 11.32 15.89
CA LEU A 182 -5.89 12.61 15.39
C LEU A 182 -6.30 12.52 13.92
N GLY A 183 -5.53 11.83 13.10
CA GLY A 183 -5.81 11.66 11.68
C GLY A 183 -7.10 10.89 11.44
N THR A 184 -7.30 9.74 12.12
CA THR A 184 -8.53 8.96 11.96
C THR A 184 -9.75 9.63 12.59
N ALA A 185 -9.59 10.33 13.72
CA ALA A 185 -10.68 11.12 14.30
C ALA A 185 -11.12 12.24 13.33
N ALA A 186 -10.17 13.01 12.79
CA ALA A 186 -10.47 14.05 11.80
C ALA A 186 -11.10 13.47 10.53
N PHE A 187 -10.66 12.29 10.08
CA PHE A 187 -11.23 11.61 8.92
C PHE A 187 -12.65 11.10 9.18
N ALA A 188 -12.91 10.50 10.34
CA ALA A 188 -14.22 9.96 10.72
C ALA A 188 -15.28 11.05 10.94
N LEU A 189 -14.87 12.24 11.40
CA LEU A 189 -15.76 13.39 11.58
C LEU A 189 -16.28 13.96 10.25
N GLN A 190 -15.60 13.70 9.12
CA GLN A 190 -16.00 14.21 7.80
C GLN A 190 -17.02 13.29 7.13
N ARG A 191 -18.23 13.25 7.67
CA ARG A 191 -19.33 12.41 7.19
C ARG A 191 -19.92 12.86 5.85
N SER A 192 -19.78 14.13 5.48
CA SER A 192 -20.35 14.67 4.24
C SER A 192 -19.77 14.06 2.96
N THR A 193 -18.55 13.50 3.03
CA THR A 193 -17.87 12.86 1.91
C THR A 193 -17.77 11.34 2.07
N GLU A 194 -18.37 10.79 3.12
CA GLU A 194 -18.40 9.36 3.37
C GLU A 194 -19.25 8.66 2.30
N PRO A 195 -18.76 7.57 1.67
CA PRO A 195 -19.55 6.78 0.75
C PRO A 195 -20.81 6.24 1.42
N LYS A 196 -21.92 6.28 0.70
CA LYS A 196 -23.18 5.74 1.21
C LYS A 196 -23.10 4.22 1.32
N VAL A 197 -23.49 3.69 2.47
CA VAL A 197 -23.68 2.24 2.63
C VAL A 197 -24.79 1.81 1.70
N ARG A 198 -24.49 0.91 0.78
CA ARG A 198 -25.48 0.38 -0.15
C ARG A 198 -26.07 -0.91 0.41
N PRO A 199 -27.39 -1.00 0.54
CA PRO A 199 -28.04 -2.21 1.02
C PRO A 199 -27.67 -3.40 0.13
N VAL A 200 -27.26 -4.48 0.75
CA VAL A 200 -27.15 -5.76 0.06
C VAL A 200 -28.57 -6.25 -0.17
N GLU A 201 -28.93 -6.54 -1.43
CA GLU A 201 -30.20 -7.17 -1.74
C GLU A 201 -30.39 -8.42 -0.86
N SER A 202 -31.55 -8.48 -0.19
CA SER A 202 -31.92 -9.57 0.71
C SER A 202 -31.87 -10.90 -0.04
N GLY A 203 -31.02 -11.83 0.39
CA GLY A 203 -30.86 -13.15 -0.21
C GLY A 203 -29.55 -13.38 -0.98
N VAL A 204 -28.75 -12.33 -1.24
CA VAL A 204 -27.43 -12.49 -1.87
C VAL A 204 -26.36 -12.60 -0.77
N SER A 205 -25.78 -13.80 -0.62
CA SER A 205 -24.60 -13.97 0.22
C SER A 205 -23.47 -13.08 -0.29
N GLN A 206 -23.05 -12.09 0.49
CA GLN A 206 -21.89 -11.24 0.17
C GLN A 206 -20.63 -12.12 0.18
N ARG A 207 -20.26 -12.60 -1.00
CA ARG A 207 -18.96 -13.26 -1.19
C ARG A 207 -17.87 -12.19 -1.07
N SER A 208 -16.73 -12.55 -0.45
CA SER A 208 -15.57 -11.65 -0.36
C SER A 208 -15.09 -11.21 -1.75
N ALA A 209 -14.64 -9.96 -1.89
CA ALA A 209 -14.13 -9.38 -3.13
C ALA A 209 -12.99 -10.20 -3.75
N ILE A 210 -12.16 -10.86 -2.93
CA ILE A 210 -11.07 -11.73 -3.41
C ILE A 210 -11.55 -12.93 -4.22
N ARG A 211 -12.82 -13.34 -4.12
CA ARG A 211 -13.37 -14.42 -4.95
C ARG A 211 -13.62 -13.99 -6.40
N SER A 212 -13.60 -12.69 -6.66
CA SER A 212 -13.69 -12.14 -8.00
C SER A 212 -12.38 -12.35 -8.75
N ARG A 213 -12.45 -12.95 -9.95
CA ARG A 213 -11.27 -13.19 -10.79
C ARG A 213 -10.46 -11.92 -11.10
N PRO A 214 -11.06 -10.75 -11.44
CA PRO A 214 -10.30 -9.53 -11.62
C PRO A 214 -9.50 -9.13 -10.38
N VAL A 215 -10.08 -9.25 -9.18
CA VAL A 215 -9.38 -8.95 -7.92
C VAL A 215 -8.20 -9.90 -7.72
N GLN A 216 -8.40 -11.21 -7.94
CA GLN A 216 -7.31 -12.19 -7.82
C GLN A 216 -6.15 -11.89 -8.76
N ILE A 217 -6.43 -11.61 -10.05
CA ILE A 217 -5.42 -11.32 -11.06
C ILE A 217 -4.64 -10.05 -10.69
N ILE A 218 -5.33 -8.96 -10.33
CA ILE A 218 -4.69 -7.70 -9.98
C ILE A 218 -3.91 -7.86 -8.68
N THR A 219 -4.47 -8.50 -7.65
CA THR A 219 -3.77 -8.75 -6.38
C THR A 219 -2.49 -9.58 -6.61
N LEU A 220 -2.56 -10.66 -7.39
CA LEU A 220 -1.38 -11.47 -7.71
C LEU A 220 -0.33 -10.66 -8.50
N ALA A 221 -0.74 -9.85 -9.46
CA ALA A 221 0.17 -8.97 -10.18
C ALA A 221 0.85 -7.98 -9.23
N LEU A 222 0.10 -7.42 -8.28
CA LEU A 222 0.65 -6.48 -7.29
C LEU A 222 1.53 -7.17 -6.22
N VAL A 223 1.38 -8.47 -5.98
CA VAL A 223 2.39 -9.25 -5.24
C VAL A 223 3.74 -9.20 -5.96
N PHE A 224 3.77 -9.43 -7.27
CA PHE A 224 5.02 -9.35 -8.03
C PHE A 224 5.57 -7.92 -8.12
N VAL A 225 4.72 -6.90 -8.28
CA VAL A 225 5.15 -5.49 -8.24
C VAL A 225 5.77 -5.13 -6.89
N GLY A 226 5.14 -5.53 -5.78
CA GLY A 226 5.70 -5.35 -4.43
C GLY A 226 7.06 -6.04 -4.26
N SER A 227 7.22 -7.24 -4.84
CA SER A 227 8.51 -7.94 -4.85
C SER A 227 9.57 -7.17 -5.62
N THR A 228 9.23 -6.57 -6.77
CA THR A 228 10.16 -5.73 -7.54
C THR A 228 10.64 -4.53 -6.71
N PHE A 229 9.71 -3.89 -5.98
CA PHE A 229 10.01 -2.74 -5.14
C PHE A 229 10.99 -3.10 -4.01
N ALA A 230 10.66 -4.09 -3.19
CA ALA A 230 11.49 -4.49 -2.06
C ALA A 230 12.87 -5.05 -2.49
N THR A 231 12.91 -5.74 -3.63
CA THR A 231 14.19 -6.22 -4.21
C THR A 231 15.10 -5.05 -4.59
N ALA A 232 14.55 -3.99 -5.20
CA ALA A 232 15.31 -2.81 -5.55
C ALA A 232 15.90 -2.13 -4.31
N GLU A 233 15.15 -2.07 -3.21
CA GLU A 233 15.64 -1.54 -1.92
C GLU A 233 16.77 -2.38 -1.35
N VAL A 234 16.57 -3.70 -1.18
CA VAL A 234 17.53 -4.62 -0.57
C VAL A 234 18.82 -4.67 -1.38
N SER A 235 18.72 -4.83 -2.71
CA SER A 235 19.91 -4.92 -3.57
C SER A 235 20.67 -3.59 -3.65
N THR A 236 19.96 -2.44 -3.63
CA THR A 236 20.59 -1.11 -3.57
C THR A 236 21.43 -0.95 -2.30
N VAL A 237 20.87 -1.34 -1.13
CA VAL A 237 21.61 -1.29 0.13
C VAL A 237 22.84 -2.19 0.08
N ALA A 238 22.71 -3.40 -0.45
CA ALA A 238 23.81 -4.36 -0.55
C ALA A 238 24.93 -3.85 -1.49
N ILE A 239 24.59 -3.37 -2.70
CA ILE A 239 25.59 -2.86 -3.66
C ILE A 239 26.30 -1.62 -3.12
N THR A 240 25.59 -0.66 -2.55
CA THR A 240 26.22 0.54 -1.99
C THR A 240 27.16 0.21 -0.84
N LYS A 241 26.88 -0.86 -0.07
CA LYS A 241 27.77 -1.38 0.97
C LYS A 241 29.01 -2.04 0.36
N GLU A 242 28.86 -2.89 -0.67
CA GLU A 242 30.00 -3.53 -1.38
C GLU A 242 30.92 -2.49 -2.02
N LEU A 243 30.35 -1.37 -2.55
CA LEU A 243 31.11 -0.26 -3.12
C LEU A 243 31.74 0.67 -2.06
N GLY A 244 31.58 0.39 -0.76
CA GLY A 244 32.10 1.23 0.32
C GLY A 244 31.37 2.58 0.48
N GLN A 245 30.19 2.75 -0.11
CA GLN A 245 29.40 3.98 -0.14
C GLN A 245 28.02 3.80 0.49
N SER A 246 27.93 3.15 1.65
CA SER A 246 26.66 2.82 2.33
C SER A 246 25.76 4.04 2.55
N ASN A 247 26.31 5.23 2.72
CA ASN A 247 25.56 6.48 2.88
C ASN A 247 24.78 6.87 1.60
N ALA A 248 25.15 6.36 0.43
CA ALA A 248 24.45 6.63 -0.82
C ALA A 248 23.15 5.84 -0.95
N ALA A 249 22.94 4.76 -0.19
CA ALA A 249 21.76 3.90 -0.30
C ALA A 249 20.44 4.69 -0.17
N SER A 250 20.32 5.54 0.85
CA SER A 250 19.13 6.33 1.11
C SER A 250 18.86 7.34 -0.01
N LEU A 251 19.92 7.93 -0.59
CA LEU A 251 19.77 8.86 -1.71
C LEU A 251 19.27 8.13 -2.97
N VAL A 252 19.85 6.96 -3.27
CA VAL A 252 19.46 6.14 -4.43
C VAL A 252 18.00 5.68 -4.30
N ILE A 253 17.58 5.21 -3.12
CA ILE A 253 16.17 4.83 -2.85
C ILE A 253 15.25 6.05 -2.95
N GLY A 254 15.69 7.22 -2.50
CA GLY A 254 14.94 8.47 -2.66
C GLY A 254 14.73 8.85 -4.14
N VAL A 255 15.74 8.65 -4.98
CA VAL A 255 15.66 8.88 -6.43
C VAL A 255 14.66 7.93 -7.11
N TYR A 256 14.55 6.68 -6.65
CA TYR A 256 13.53 5.73 -7.10
C TYR A 256 12.11 6.27 -6.92
N ALA A 257 11.81 6.77 -5.72
CA ALA A 257 10.51 7.33 -5.41
C ALA A 257 10.22 8.62 -6.19
N ILE A 258 11.22 9.47 -6.46
CA ILE A 258 11.05 10.68 -7.28
C ILE A 258 10.60 10.31 -8.71
N GLY A 259 11.19 9.28 -9.32
CA GLY A 259 10.81 8.79 -10.65
C GLY A 259 9.32 8.40 -10.72
N SER A 260 8.88 7.60 -9.77
CA SER A 260 7.49 7.16 -9.63
C SER A 260 6.53 8.34 -9.38
N PHE A 261 6.85 9.19 -8.40
CA PHE A 261 6.06 10.36 -8.02
C PHE A 261 5.81 11.31 -9.22
N VAL A 262 6.87 11.70 -9.92
CA VAL A 262 6.78 12.65 -11.04
C VAL A 262 5.92 12.08 -12.18
N VAL A 263 6.17 10.83 -12.58
CA VAL A 263 5.41 10.21 -13.66
C VAL A 263 3.97 9.93 -13.27
N GLY A 264 3.70 9.58 -12.02
CA GLY A 264 2.35 9.44 -11.48
C GLY A 264 1.55 10.73 -11.60
N LEU A 265 2.13 11.87 -11.20
CA LEU A 265 1.49 13.18 -11.35
C LEU A 265 1.25 13.57 -12.80
N ILE A 266 2.22 13.31 -13.68
CA ILE A 266 2.07 13.59 -15.12
C ILE A 266 0.92 12.76 -15.71
N LEU A 267 0.88 11.46 -15.44
CA LEU A 267 -0.16 10.56 -15.92
C LEU A 267 -1.56 10.95 -15.42
N GLY A 268 -1.66 11.31 -14.15
CA GLY A 268 -2.89 11.81 -13.55
C GLY A 268 -3.41 13.11 -14.18
N ALA A 269 -2.49 13.96 -14.69
CA ALA A 269 -2.84 15.19 -15.40
C ALA A 269 -3.22 14.94 -16.87
N LEU A 270 -2.60 13.96 -17.53
CA LEU A 270 -2.80 13.69 -18.96
C LEU A 270 -4.11 12.95 -19.28
N ASN A 271 -4.62 12.15 -18.33
CA ASN A 271 -5.86 11.40 -18.44
C ASN A 271 -6.02 10.64 -19.79
N PRO A 272 -5.17 9.63 -20.07
CA PRO A 272 -5.14 8.96 -21.36
C PRO A 272 -6.49 8.26 -21.66
N ARG A 273 -6.98 8.41 -22.89
CA ARG A 273 -8.26 7.85 -23.36
C ARG A 273 -8.24 6.33 -23.62
N MET A 274 -7.11 5.68 -23.41
CA MET A 274 -6.96 4.24 -23.60
C MET A 274 -7.72 3.44 -22.52
N GLN A 275 -8.17 2.24 -22.87
CA GLN A 275 -8.82 1.31 -21.92
C GLN A 275 -7.85 0.91 -20.79
N LEU A 276 -8.31 0.94 -19.53
CA LEU A 276 -7.46 0.74 -18.34
C LEU A 276 -6.71 -0.60 -18.35
N HIS A 277 -7.32 -1.69 -18.84
CA HIS A 277 -6.64 -2.99 -18.90
C HIS A 277 -5.43 -3.00 -19.86
N ARG A 278 -5.50 -2.20 -20.94
CA ARG A 278 -4.37 -1.99 -21.85
C ARG A 278 -3.32 -1.07 -21.25
N GLN A 279 -3.77 -0.01 -20.57
CA GLN A 279 -2.86 0.89 -19.83
C GLN A 279 -2.07 0.09 -18.77
N LEU A 280 -2.74 -0.79 -18.01
CA LEU A 280 -2.09 -1.64 -17.02
C LEU A 280 -1.06 -2.56 -17.68
N LEU A 281 -1.41 -3.23 -18.80
CA LEU A 281 -0.46 -4.08 -19.51
C LEU A 281 0.78 -3.31 -19.97
N ILE A 282 0.61 -2.10 -20.50
CA ILE A 282 1.73 -1.24 -20.90
C ILE A 282 2.56 -0.85 -19.67
N ALA A 283 1.92 -0.41 -18.58
CA ALA A 283 2.62 0.00 -17.37
C ALA A 283 3.49 -1.13 -16.78
N VAL A 284 2.94 -2.35 -16.67
CA VAL A 284 3.71 -3.48 -16.15
C VAL A 284 4.78 -3.97 -17.15
N SER A 285 4.57 -3.81 -18.46
CA SER A 285 5.59 -4.10 -19.47
C SER A 285 6.75 -3.10 -19.40
N VAL A 286 6.44 -1.82 -19.19
CA VAL A 286 7.46 -0.80 -18.96
C VAL A 286 8.21 -1.11 -17.66
N LEU A 287 7.51 -1.48 -16.57
CA LEU A 287 8.13 -1.89 -15.31
C LEU A 287 9.14 -3.03 -15.50
N ALA A 288 8.77 -4.08 -16.24
CA ALA A 288 9.66 -5.20 -16.52
C ALA A 288 10.88 -4.80 -17.35
N VAL A 289 10.69 -3.97 -18.38
CA VAL A 289 11.80 -3.50 -19.25
C VAL A 289 12.72 -2.56 -18.48
N THR A 290 12.16 -1.63 -17.71
CA THR A 290 12.94 -0.64 -16.95
C THR A 290 13.67 -1.23 -15.74
N SER A 291 13.37 -2.47 -15.33
CA SER A 291 14.17 -3.20 -14.33
C SER A 291 15.45 -3.84 -14.91
N LEU A 292 15.57 -4.01 -16.23
CA LEU A 292 16.75 -4.64 -16.85
C LEU A 292 18.06 -3.84 -16.65
N PRO A 293 18.10 -2.50 -16.71
CA PRO A 293 19.33 -1.74 -16.44
C PRO A 293 19.91 -1.97 -15.02
N LEU A 294 19.07 -2.41 -14.05
CA LEU A 294 19.56 -2.74 -12.71
C LEU A 294 20.59 -3.86 -12.71
N LEU A 295 20.53 -4.78 -13.69
CA LEU A 295 21.46 -5.92 -13.80
C LEU A 295 22.90 -5.54 -14.13
N ILE A 296 23.13 -4.34 -14.67
CA ILE A 296 24.46 -3.87 -15.10
C ILE A 296 24.94 -2.63 -14.33
N ALA A 297 24.21 -2.24 -13.29
CA ALA A 297 24.52 -1.05 -12.49
C ALA A 297 25.63 -1.36 -11.47
N ASP A 298 26.89 -1.15 -11.87
CA ASP A 298 28.10 -1.46 -11.10
C ASP A 298 28.70 -0.26 -10.35
N THR A 299 28.15 0.93 -10.53
CA THR A 299 28.55 2.17 -9.85
C THR A 299 27.36 2.89 -9.25
N VAL A 300 27.55 3.67 -8.17
CA VAL A 300 26.45 4.39 -7.52
C VAL A 300 25.71 5.35 -8.46
N PRO A 301 26.36 6.14 -9.34
CA PRO A 301 25.64 6.99 -10.30
C PRO A 301 24.80 6.19 -11.31
N LEU A 302 25.35 5.07 -11.82
CA LEU A 302 24.61 4.22 -12.75
C LEU A 302 23.46 3.50 -12.05
N LEU A 303 23.67 3.06 -10.81
CA LEU A 303 22.63 2.48 -9.97
C LEU A 303 21.49 3.49 -9.71
N ALA A 304 21.83 4.74 -9.36
CA ALA A 304 20.84 5.79 -9.17
C ALA A 304 20.01 6.05 -10.44
N LEU A 305 20.66 6.07 -11.60
CA LEU A 305 19.96 6.23 -12.89
C LEU A 305 19.08 5.02 -13.20
N ALA A 306 19.60 3.80 -13.03
CA ALA A 306 18.85 2.58 -13.29
C ALA A 306 17.63 2.43 -12.36
N VAL A 307 17.80 2.77 -11.09
CA VAL A 307 16.73 2.77 -10.09
C VAL A 307 15.69 3.85 -10.38
N PHE A 308 16.11 5.07 -10.78
CA PHE A 308 15.20 6.13 -11.23
C PHE A 308 14.33 5.65 -12.39
N VAL A 309 14.95 5.08 -13.42
CA VAL A 309 14.26 4.56 -14.62
C VAL A 309 13.30 3.43 -14.24
N SER A 310 13.71 2.53 -13.35
CA SER A 310 12.85 1.44 -12.85
C SER A 310 11.63 1.97 -12.08
N GLY A 311 11.78 3.07 -11.33
CA GLY A 311 10.71 3.69 -10.56
C GLY A 311 9.58 4.30 -11.42
N VAL A 312 9.87 4.73 -12.63
CA VAL A 312 8.94 5.46 -13.52
C VAL A 312 7.61 4.75 -13.76
N ALA A 313 7.60 3.42 -13.79
CA ALA A 313 6.40 2.63 -14.11
C ALA A 313 5.54 2.25 -12.89
N ILE A 314 5.97 2.54 -11.68
CA ILE A 314 5.28 2.10 -10.45
C ILE A 314 3.94 2.82 -10.26
N SER A 315 3.96 4.16 -10.20
CA SER A 315 2.72 4.94 -10.06
C SER A 315 1.73 4.69 -11.20
N PRO A 316 2.12 4.64 -12.49
CA PRO A 316 1.22 4.22 -13.56
C PRO A 316 0.56 2.86 -13.32
N THR A 317 1.31 1.90 -12.80
CA THR A 317 0.79 0.56 -12.47
C THR A 317 -0.25 0.65 -11.36
N PHE A 318 0.02 1.38 -10.29
CA PHE A 318 -0.93 1.54 -9.18
C PHE A 318 -2.20 2.28 -9.60
N ILE A 319 -2.08 3.41 -10.29
CA ILE A 319 -3.22 4.21 -10.77
C ILE A 319 -4.15 3.36 -11.63
N THR A 320 -3.58 2.62 -12.58
CA THR A 320 -4.37 1.78 -13.50
C THR A 320 -4.95 0.54 -12.82
N ALA A 321 -4.22 -0.07 -11.88
CA ALA A 321 -4.71 -1.22 -11.11
C ALA A 321 -5.90 -0.82 -10.22
N PHE A 322 -5.79 0.28 -9.47
CA PHE A 322 -6.90 0.79 -8.64
C PHE A 322 -8.09 1.24 -9.48
N GLY A 323 -7.86 1.90 -10.62
CA GLY A 323 -8.92 2.26 -11.55
C GLY A 323 -9.62 1.05 -12.18
N LEU A 324 -8.91 -0.06 -12.39
CA LEU A 324 -9.53 -1.32 -12.82
C LEU A 324 -10.37 -1.95 -11.71
N ILE A 325 -9.90 -1.98 -10.47
CA ILE A 325 -10.69 -2.48 -9.33
C ILE A 325 -11.98 -1.69 -9.21
N GLU A 326 -11.92 -0.37 -9.26
CA GLU A 326 -13.10 0.51 -9.21
C GLU A 326 -14.14 0.11 -10.26
N ARG A 327 -13.71 -0.17 -11.49
CA ARG A 327 -14.63 -0.54 -12.60
C ARG A 327 -15.10 -1.99 -12.57
N ARG A 328 -14.42 -2.89 -11.86
CA ARG A 328 -14.69 -4.34 -11.89
C ARG A 328 -15.41 -4.86 -10.67
N VAL A 329 -15.25 -4.18 -9.54
CA VAL A 329 -15.82 -4.59 -8.27
C VAL A 329 -17.14 -3.85 -8.03
N PRO A 330 -18.19 -4.50 -7.51
CA PRO A 330 -19.39 -3.81 -7.05
C PRO A 330 -19.06 -2.77 -5.99
N GLU A 331 -19.83 -1.70 -5.96
CA GLU A 331 -19.62 -0.60 -5.02
C GLU A 331 -19.68 -1.02 -3.55
N SER A 332 -20.50 -2.01 -3.23
CA SER A 332 -20.62 -2.62 -1.90
C SER A 332 -19.41 -3.44 -1.45
N MET A 333 -18.40 -3.60 -2.30
CA MET A 333 -17.16 -4.35 -2.03
C MET A 333 -15.92 -3.56 -2.45
N LEU A 334 -16.04 -2.25 -2.71
CA LEU A 334 -14.96 -1.46 -3.29
C LEU A 334 -13.78 -1.30 -2.34
N THR A 335 -14.04 -0.97 -1.07
CA THR A 335 -12.99 -0.78 -0.06
C THR A 335 -12.26 -2.10 0.20
N GLU A 336 -12.98 -3.21 0.29
CA GLU A 336 -12.40 -4.55 0.39
C GLU A 336 -11.54 -4.88 -0.82
N GLY A 337 -12.04 -4.64 -2.04
CA GLY A 337 -11.32 -4.92 -3.30
C GLY A 337 -10.01 -4.15 -3.40
N ILE A 338 -10.01 -2.85 -3.11
CA ILE A 338 -8.81 -2.02 -3.08
C ILE A 338 -7.82 -2.51 -2.01
N THR A 339 -8.34 -2.89 -0.84
CA THR A 339 -7.49 -3.38 0.26
C THR A 339 -6.81 -4.69 -0.08
N TRP A 340 -7.47 -5.62 -0.78
CA TRP A 340 -6.83 -6.86 -1.25
C TRP A 340 -5.65 -6.59 -2.17
N VAL A 341 -5.79 -5.61 -3.07
CA VAL A 341 -4.71 -5.19 -3.98
C VAL A 341 -3.53 -4.62 -3.18
N MET A 342 -3.81 -3.78 -2.16
CA MET A 342 -2.76 -3.24 -1.27
C MET A 342 -2.10 -4.32 -0.41
N THR A 343 -2.87 -5.28 0.08
CA THR A 343 -2.35 -6.48 0.76
C THR A 343 -1.40 -7.26 -0.15
N GLY A 344 -1.75 -7.39 -1.44
CA GLY A 344 -0.88 -8.01 -2.44
C GLY A 344 0.49 -7.33 -2.52
N ILE A 345 0.53 -6.00 -2.55
CA ILE A 345 1.79 -5.23 -2.52
C ILE A 345 2.61 -5.58 -1.27
N GLY A 346 1.99 -5.56 -0.08
CA GLY A 346 2.66 -5.86 1.19
C GLY A 346 3.23 -7.28 1.25
N ILE A 347 2.46 -8.27 0.80
CA ILE A 347 2.93 -9.67 0.69
C ILE A 347 4.12 -9.74 -0.27
N GLY A 348 4.02 -9.06 -1.41
CA GLY A 348 5.07 -9.00 -2.41
C GLY A 348 6.35 -8.37 -1.88
N MET A 349 6.24 -7.28 -1.13
CA MET A 349 7.40 -6.65 -0.49
C MET A 349 8.11 -7.61 0.47
N ALA A 350 7.36 -8.34 1.29
CA ALA A 350 7.94 -9.32 2.20
C ALA A 350 8.65 -10.45 1.46
N LEU A 351 8.02 -11.03 0.45
CA LEU A 351 8.59 -12.10 -0.37
C LEU A 351 9.80 -11.62 -1.17
N GLY A 352 9.71 -10.44 -1.77
CA GLY A 352 10.80 -9.83 -2.55
C GLY A 352 12.02 -9.53 -1.69
N ALA A 353 11.84 -8.95 -0.50
CA ALA A 353 12.93 -8.69 0.44
C ALA A 353 13.61 -9.99 0.89
N PHE A 354 12.82 -11.02 1.22
CA PHE A 354 13.35 -12.32 1.60
C PHE A 354 14.17 -12.98 0.48
N LEU A 355 13.59 -13.06 -0.73
CA LEU A 355 14.24 -13.68 -1.89
C LEU A 355 15.49 -12.88 -2.32
N ALA A 356 15.40 -11.55 -2.35
CA ALA A 356 16.52 -10.70 -2.69
C ALA A 356 17.67 -10.85 -1.67
N GLY A 357 17.34 -10.84 -0.36
CA GLY A 357 18.35 -11.06 0.70
C GLY A 357 19.04 -12.40 0.54
N TRP A 358 18.28 -13.48 0.32
CA TRP A 358 18.86 -14.81 0.10
C TRP A 358 19.78 -14.85 -1.14
N VAL A 359 19.35 -14.23 -2.26
CA VAL A 359 20.19 -14.18 -3.47
C VAL A 359 21.44 -13.33 -3.23
N VAL A 360 21.33 -12.20 -2.57
CA VAL A 360 22.46 -11.33 -2.22
C VAL A 360 23.49 -12.08 -1.36
N ASP A 361 23.04 -12.78 -0.33
CA ASP A 361 23.93 -13.50 0.60
C ASP A 361 24.66 -14.68 -0.07
N ASN A 362 24.04 -15.35 -1.06
CA ASN A 362 24.62 -16.54 -1.69
C ASN A 362 25.33 -16.26 -3.03
N PHE A 363 24.95 -15.18 -3.75
CA PHE A 363 25.40 -14.93 -5.11
C PHE A 363 25.96 -13.51 -5.31
N GLY A 364 25.92 -12.63 -4.29
CA GLY A 364 26.40 -11.25 -4.34
C GLY A 364 25.30 -10.23 -4.65
N ALA A 365 25.55 -8.97 -4.32
CA ALA A 365 24.55 -7.91 -4.30
C ALA A 365 23.93 -7.64 -5.67
N GLN A 366 24.73 -7.65 -6.73
CA GLN A 366 24.26 -7.41 -8.11
C GLN A 366 23.21 -8.44 -8.55
N ASN A 367 23.38 -9.71 -8.15
CA ASN A 367 22.49 -10.78 -8.53
C ASN A 367 21.10 -10.69 -7.84
N GLY A 368 21.00 -9.95 -6.75
CA GLY A 368 19.70 -9.65 -6.12
C GLY A 368 18.67 -9.09 -7.12
N PHE A 369 19.11 -8.29 -8.08
CA PHE A 369 18.19 -7.70 -9.08
C PHE A 369 17.57 -8.70 -10.05
N PHE A 370 18.08 -9.94 -10.17
CA PHE A 370 17.39 -10.98 -10.94
C PHE A 370 16.00 -11.29 -10.36
N VAL A 371 15.82 -11.15 -9.04
CA VAL A 371 14.49 -11.32 -8.39
C VAL A 371 13.53 -10.22 -8.88
N SER A 372 14.00 -8.97 -9.00
CA SER A 372 13.21 -7.85 -9.54
C SER A 372 12.77 -8.12 -10.99
N VAL A 373 13.71 -8.55 -11.83
CA VAL A 373 13.42 -8.84 -13.25
C VAL A 373 12.45 -10.01 -13.38
N ALA A 374 12.66 -11.10 -12.62
CA ALA A 374 11.76 -12.25 -12.61
C ALA A 374 10.34 -11.87 -12.16
N ALA A 375 10.24 -11.05 -11.10
CA ALA A 375 8.96 -10.54 -10.61
C ALA A 375 8.29 -9.61 -11.65
N GLY A 376 9.06 -8.74 -12.33
CA GLY A 376 8.56 -7.91 -13.42
C GLY A 376 7.98 -8.74 -14.57
N ILE A 377 8.68 -9.79 -15.01
CA ILE A 377 8.19 -10.73 -16.04
C ILE A 377 6.93 -11.44 -15.55
N ALA A 378 6.91 -11.95 -14.31
CA ALA A 378 5.74 -12.61 -13.73
C ALA A 378 4.53 -11.67 -13.67
N THR A 379 4.74 -10.37 -13.40
CA THR A 379 3.67 -9.36 -13.44
C THR A 379 3.09 -9.24 -14.85
N VAL A 380 3.96 -9.11 -15.88
CA VAL A 380 3.51 -9.02 -17.28
C VAL A 380 2.73 -10.25 -17.69
N VAL A 381 3.24 -11.45 -17.40
CA VAL A 381 2.58 -12.72 -17.71
C VAL A 381 1.19 -12.78 -17.03
N THR A 382 1.11 -12.45 -15.75
CA THR A 382 -0.14 -12.45 -14.99
C THR A 382 -1.19 -11.53 -15.63
N ILE A 383 -0.81 -10.29 -15.96
CA ILE A 383 -1.72 -9.33 -16.57
C ILE A 383 -2.06 -9.71 -18.01
N ALA A 384 -1.10 -10.21 -18.81
CA ALA A 384 -1.34 -10.64 -20.18
C ALA A 384 -2.34 -11.81 -20.25
N LEU A 385 -2.18 -12.82 -19.40
CA LEU A 385 -3.12 -13.95 -19.30
C LEU A 385 -4.50 -13.49 -18.78
N GLY A 386 -4.52 -12.49 -17.91
CA GLY A 386 -5.74 -11.91 -17.37
C GLY A 386 -6.49 -10.95 -18.30
N GLN A 387 -5.93 -10.53 -19.44
CA GLN A 387 -6.47 -9.44 -20.27
C GLN A 387 -7.94 -9.63 -20.66
N ARG A 388 -8.35 -10.85 -21.04
CA ARG A 388 -9.75 -11.13 -21.42
C ARG A 388 -10.71 -10.90 -20.25
N ILE A 389 -10.30 -11.29 -19.03
CA ILE A 389 -11.10 -11.12 -17.81
C ILE A 389 -11.11 -9.64 -17.41
N LEU A 390 -9.97 -8.95 -17.52
CA LEU A 390 -9.84 -7.54 -17.21
C LEU A 390 -10.52 -6.62 -18.23
N ALA A 391 -10.77 -7.09 -19.46
CA ALA A 391 -11.50 -6.37 -20.50
C ALA A 391 -13.03 -6.48 -20.36
N GLY A 392 -13.56 -7.47 -19.63
CA GLY A 392 -15.01 -7.73 -19.44
C GLY A 392 -15.77 -6.57 -18.74
N GLY A 393 -17.08 -6.72 -18.52
CA GLY A 393 -17.93 -5.78 -17.74
C GLY A 393 -17.72 -5.87 -16.22
N LYS A 394 -18.47 -5.07 -15.45
CA LYS A 394 -18.55 -5.25 -13.98
C LYS A 394 -18.85 -6.71 -13.68
N VAL A 395 -18.20 -7.27 -12.68
CA VAL A 395 -18.57 -8.59 -12.18
C VAL A 395 -19.94 -8.41 -11.52
N GLU A 396 -20.99 -8.77 -12.25
CA GLU A 396 -22.29 -9.00 -11.60
C GLU A 396 -21.99 -10.01 -10.48
N ALA A 397 -22.34 -9.63 -9.25
CA ALA A 397 -22.31 -10.58 -8.13
C ALA A 397 -23.04 -11.80 -8.65
N ALA A 398 -22.34 -12.95 -8.81
CA ALA A 398 -22.88 -14.11 -9.48
C ALA A 398 -24.23 -14.46 -8.84
N MET A 399 -25.29 -13.96 -9.45
CA MET A 399 -26.65 -14.37 -9.18
C MET A 399 -26.72 -15.80 -9.69
N GLY A 400 -26.65 -16.75 -8.78
CA GLY A 400 -27.16 -18.05 -9.07
C GLY A 400 -28.61 -17.88 -9.58
N PRO A 401 -29.08 -18.64 -10.57
CA PRO A 401 -30.44 -18.52 -11.04
C PRO A 401 -31.37 -18.58 -9.82
N LEU A 402 -32.25 -17.58 -9.71
CA LEU A 402 -33.34 -17.61 -8.74
C LEU A 402 -34.08 -18.95 -8.92
N PRO A 403 -34.34 -19.72 -7.87
CA PRO A 403 -35.23 -20.85 -8.00
C PRO A 403 -36.58 -20.30 -8.50
N GLN A 404 -37.00 -20.77 -9.66
CA GLN A 404 -38.33 -20.44 -10.17
C GLN A 404 -39.35 -20.86 -9.11
N PRO A 405 -40.39 -20.04 -8.83
CA PRO A 405 -41.43 -20.47 -7.96
C PRO A 405 -42.04 -21.72 -8.56
N ALA A 406 -42.13 -22.80 -7.79
CA ALA A 406 -42.85 -23.99 -8.15
C ALA A 406 -44.32 -23.59 -8.33
N GLU A 407 -44.84 -23.83 -9.56
CA GLU A 407 -46.26 -23.72 -9.89
C GLU A 407 -47.09 -24.76 -9.10
#